data_02976101f73c4706e89493b2b86c735c
#
_entry.id   02976101f73c4706e89493b2b86c735c
#
_cell.length_a   1.000
_cell.length_b   1.000
_cell.length_c   1.000
_cell.angle_alpha   90.00
_cell.angle_beta   90.00
_cell.angle_gamma   90.00
#
_symmetry.space_group_name_H-M   'P 1'
#
loop_
_entity.id
_entity.type
_entity.pdbx_description
1 polymer ?
#
loop_
_entity_poly.entity_id
_entity_poly.type
_entity_poly.pdbx_seq_one_letter_code
_entity_poly.pdbx_strand_id
1 'polypeptide(L)'
;VSRRFQYLISEENITAIVDYAHTPDALKNVLETINSIRTKNEELITVIGCGGDRDATKRPKMGHIASALSTKAIFTSDNPRTEVPELIIEDIETGVEPQNIKKTLSIVDNKQPINTACQLANAGDIILIAGKGHETYQEINGERTDFDDFKIVENLLKQLQK
;
A
#
# COMPACT_ATOMS: atom_id res chain seq x y z
N VAL A 1 -18.67 6.74 11.72
CA VAL A 1 -17.63 7.41 10.99
C VAL A 1 -16.53 6.45 10.61
N SER A 2 -16.32 6.35 9.36
CA SER A 2 -15.43 5.35 8.82
C SER A 2 -14.00 5.88 8.72
N ARG A 3 -13.05 5.19 9.35
CA ARG A 3 -11.63 5.38 9.09
C ARG A 3 -11.16 4.55 7.91
N ARG A 4 -12.08 3.91 7.18
CA ARG A 4 -11.73 2.99 6.11
C ARG A 4 -11.17 3.67 4.88
N PHE A 5 -11.50 4.95 4.71
CA PHE A 5 -11.10 5.67 3.51
C PHE A 5 -10.75 7.10 3.89
N GLN A 6 -9.51 7.49 3.62
CA GLN A 6 -9.06 8.86 3.79
C GLN A 6 -8.30 9.25 2.52
N TYR A 7 -8.42 10.50 2.10
CA TYR A 7 -7.67 10.95 0.96
C TYR A 7 -7.26 12.41 1.11
N LEU A 8 -6.23 12.78 0.36
CA LEU A 8 -5.81 14.18 0.24
C LEU A 8 -5.35 14.43 -1.20
N ILE A 9 -5.39 15.68 -1.59
CA ILE A 9 -4.84 16.12 -2.87
C ILE A 9 -3.74 17.12 -2.54
N SER A 10 -2.52 16.84 -2.99
CA SER A 10 -1.35 17.64 -2.67
C SER A 10 -1.25 18.89 -3.54
N GLU A 11 -0.24 19.73 -3.24
CA GLU A 11 0.00 20.95 -4.01
C GLU A 11 0.23 20.69 -5.50
N GLU A 12 0.91 19.61 -5.83
CA GLU A 12 1.16 19.22 -7.22
C GLU A 12 0.08 18.29 -7.79
N ASN A 13 -1.08 18.27 -7.13
CA ASN A 13 -2.22 17.48 -7.59
C ASN A 13 -1.98 15.96 -7.53
N ILE A 14 -1.15 15.50 -6.62
CA ILE A 14 -1.01 14.07 -6.33
C ILE A 14 -2.15 13.69 -5.38
N THR A 15 -2.93 12.68 -5.76
CA THR A 15 -4.01 12.16 -4.92
C THR A 15 -3.46 11.00 -4.11
N ALA A 16 -3.44 11.15 -2.79
CA ALA A 16 -3.02 10.07 -1.89
C ALA A 16 -4.26 9.53 -1.18
N ILE A 17 -4.47 8.22 -1.29
CA ILE A 17 -5.62 7.53 -0.73
C ILE A 17 -5.10 6.50 0.28
N VAL A 18 -5.64 6.54 1.49
CA VAL A 18 -5.41 5.50 2.49
C VAL A 18 -6.72 4.77 2.70
N ASP A 19 -6.75 3.50 2.30
CA ASP A 19 -7.92 2.65 2.46
C ASP A 19 -7.52 1.46 3.32
N TYR A 20 -8.18 1.30 4.44
CA TYR A 20 -7.85 0.24 5.40
C TYR A 20 -8.39 -1.13 4.98
N ALA A 21 -8.74 -1.29 3.71
CA ALA A 21 -9.11 -2.59 3.16
C ALA A 21 -7.97 -3.59 3.32
N HIS A 22 -8.26 -4.74 3.90
CA HIS A 22 -7.25 -5.75 4.18
C HIS A 22 -7.65 -7.14 3.67
N THR A 23 -8.65 -7.21 2.81
CA THR A 23 -9.06 -8.46 2.15
C THR A 23 -8.84 -8.32 0.64
N PRO A 24 -8.61 -9.45 -0.06
CA PRO A 24 -8.45 -9.39 -1.51
C PRO A 24 -9.63 -8.74 -2.23
N ASP A 25 -10.87 -9.07 -1.84
CA ASP A 25 -12.05 -8.51 -2.48
C ASP A 25 -12.15 -7.00 -2.28
N ALA A 26 -11.86 -6.52 -1.06
CA ALA A 26 -11.90 -5.09 -0.78
C ALA A 26 -10.81 -4.34 -1.55
N LEU A 27 -9.61 -4.91 -1.64
CA LEU A 27 -8.53 -4.32 -2.42
C LEU A 27 -8.90 -4.26 -3.90
N LYS A 28 -9.47 -5.35 -4.44
CA LYS A 28 -9.89 -5.38 -5.83
C LYS A 28 -10.94 -4.30 -6.10
N ASN A 29 -11.92 -4.15 -5.21
CA ASN A 29 -12.99 -3.16 -5.38
C ASN A 29 -12.44 -1.74 -5.42
N VAL A 30 -11.53 -1.38 -4.51
CA VAL A 30 -10.99 -0.02 -4.48
C VAL A 30 -10.12 0.25 -5.71
N LEU A 31 -9.33 -0.73 -6.15
CA LEU A 31 -8.49 -0.57 -7.34
C LEU A 31 -9.33 -0.46 -8.61
N GLU A 32 -10.38 -1.26 -8.73
CA GLU A 32 -11.28 -1.17 -9.88
C GLU A 32 -11.99 0.19 -9.91
N THR A 33 -12.40 0.69 -8.76
CA THR A 33 -13.03 2.00 -8.66
C THR A 33 -12.07 3.10 -9.11
N ILE A 34 -10.84 3.09 -8.61
CA ILE A 34 -9.83 4.08 -9.02
C ILE A 34 -9.58 4.00 -10.51
N ASN A 35 -9.42 2.79 -11.05
CA ASN A 35 -9.17 2.60 -12.48
C ASN A 35 -10.33 3.06 -13.37
N SER A 36 -11.57 3.03 -12.84
CA SER A 36 -12.72 3.47 -13.62
C SER A 36 -12.78 4.99 -13.76
N ILE A 37 -12.17 5.74 -12.84
CA ILE A 37 -12.22 7.20 -12.84
C ILE A 37 -10.93 7.87 -13.27
N ARG A 38 -9.78 7.18 -13.21
CA ARG A 38 -8.52 7.79 -13.64
C ARG A 38 -8.39 7.76 -15.16
N THR A 39 -7.64 8.72 -15.69
CA THR A 39 -7.26 8.67 -17.10
C THR A 39 -6.07 7.71 -17.25
N LYS A 40 -5.67 7.42 -18.48
CA LYS A 40 -4.55 6.51 -18.72
C LYS A 40 -3.18 7.17 -18.57
N ASN A 41 -3.16 8.46 -18.27
CA ASN A 41 -1.91 9.22 -18.17
C ASN A 41 -1.33 9.22 -16.75
N GLU A 42 -2.16 9.01 -15.72
CA GLU A 42 -1.67 8.98 -14.36
C GLU A 42 -1.12 7.62 -14.00
N GLU A 43 -0.02 7.60 -13.24
CA GLU A 43 0.43 6.37 -12.59
C GLU A 43 -0.46 6.07 -11.39
N LEU A 44 -0.73 4.79 -11.16
CA LEU A 44 -1.38 4.33 -9.94
C LEU A 44 -0.35 3.51 -9.18
N ILE A 45 0.16 4.07 -8.08
CA ILE A 45 1.18 3.46 -7.25
C ILE A 45 0.50 2.92 -6.00
N THR A 46 0.49 1.61 -5.83
CA THR A 46 -0.19 0.96 -4.72
C THR A 46 0.83 0.41 -3.73
N VAL A 47 0.69 0.79 -2.46
CA VAL A 47 1.48 0.24 -1.37
C VAL A 47 0.57 -0.70 -0.59
N ILE A 48 0.93 -1.96 -0.51
CA ILE A 48 0.19 -2.94 0.30
C ILE A 48 1.11 -3.65 1.27
N GLY A 49 0.53 -4.01 2.42
CA GLY A 49 1.19 -4.87 3.38
C GLY A 49 0.22 -5.89 3.90
N CYS A 50 0.75 -7.00 4.40
CA CYS A 50 -0.05 -8.01 5.07
C CYS A 50 0.47 -8.21 6.48
N GLY A 51 -0.44 -8.48 7.41
CA GLY A 51 -0.07 -8.68 8.82
C GLY A 51 0.49 -10.05 9.11
N GLY A 52 1.32 -10.13 10.15
CA GLY A 52 1.74 -11.37 10.73
C GLY A 52 0.69 -11.93 11.67
N ASP A 53 0.75 -13.24 11.94
CA ASP A 53 -0.17 -13.94 12.83
C ASP A 53 -1.63 -13.77 12.37
N ARG A 54 -1.83 -13.72 11.05
CA ARG A 54 -3.14 -13.60 10.38
C ARG A 54 -3.20 -14.62 9.26
N ASP A 55 -4.33 -14.63 8.55
CA ASP A 55 -4.56 -15.56 7.46
C ASP A 55 -3.54 -15.34 6.32
N ALA A 56 -2.58 -16.25 6.21
CA ALA A 56 -1.53 -16.17 5.19
C ALA A 56 -2.04 -16.49 3.78
N THR A 57 -3.20 -17.15 3.66
CA THR A 57 -3.70 -17.54 2.33
C THR A 57 -4.10 -16.34 1.47
N LYS A 58 -4.38 -15.21 2.09
CA LYS A 58 -4.72 -14.00 1.35
C LYS A 58 -3.51 -13.27 0.75
N ARG A 59 -2.30 -13.56 1.25
CA ARG A 59 -1.08 -12.85 0.82
C ARG A 59 -0.81 -12.93 -0.68
N PRO A 60 -0.80 -14.12 -1.29
CA PRO A 60 -0.62 -14.19 -2.75
C PRO A 60 -1.73 -13.50 -3.52
N LYS A 61 -2.97 -13.59 -3.02
CA LYS A 61 -4.11 -12.95 -3.68
C LYS A 61 -3.96 -11.43 -3.68
N MET A 62 -3.50 -10.86 -2.56
CA MET A 62 -3.24 -9.43 -2.46
C MET A 62 -2.15 -8.99 -3.44
N GLY A 63 -1.06 -9.75 -3.51
CA GLY A 63 0.04 -9.47 -4.44
C GLY A 63 -0.41 -9.53 -5.89
N HIS A 64 -1.22 -10.52 -6.23
CA HIS A 64 -1.75 -10.66 -7.58
C HIS A 64 -2.62 -9.45 -7.96
N ILE A 65 -3.55 -9.09 -7.10
CA ILE A 65 -4.50 -8.00 -7.37
C ILE A 65 -3.77 -6.66 -7.49
N ALA A 66 -2.88 -6.37 -6.55
CA ALA A 66 -2.15 -5.11 -6.55
C ALA A 66 -1.29 -4.95 -7.80
N SER A 67 -0.55 -6.00 -8.18
CA SER A 67 0.33 -5.93 -9.35
C SER A 67 -0.43 -5.93 -10.67
N ALA A 68 -1.58 -6.60 -10.72
CA ALA A 68 -2.36 -6.65 -11.96
C ALA A 68 -3.11 -5.35 -12.23
N LEU A 69 -3.61 -4.67 -11.19
CA LEU A 69 -4.49 -3.51 -11.34
C LEU A 69 -3.79 -2.16 -11.12
N SER A 70 -2.50 -2.16 -10.79
CA SER A 70 -1.73 -0.94 -10.56
C SER A 70 -0.66 -0.79 -11.62
N THR A 71 -0.16 0.44 -11.82
CA THR A 71 1.00 0.66 -12.68
C THR A 71 2.29 0.31 -11.96
N LYS A 72 2.31 0.50 -10.63
CA LYS A 72 3.41 0.07 -9.75
C LYS A 72 2.84 -0.45 -8.45
N ALA A 73 3.44 -1.49 -7.90
CA ALA A 73 3.03 -2.08 -6.63
C ALA A 73 4.24 -2.19 -5.71
N ILE A 74 4.10 -1.71 -4.48
CA ILE A 74 5.14 -1.78 -3.46
C ILE A 74 4.64 -2.65 -2.33
N PHE A 75 5.37 -3.72 -2.03
CA PHE A 75 4.98 -4.69 -1.02
C PHE A 75 5.79 -4.50 0.26
N THR A 76 5.11 -4.60 1.38
CA THR A 76 5.76 -4.54 2.68
C THR A 76 5.05 -5.48 3.65
N SER A 77 5.62 -5.65 4.83
CA SER A 77 4.94 -6.33 5.93
C SER A 77 4.29 -5.27 6.80
N ASP A 78 3.01 -5.43 7.07
CA ASP A 78 2.29 -4.56 7.98
C ASP A 78 2.01 -5.33 9.26
N ASN A 79 2.45 -4.77 10.40
CA ASN A 79 2.30 -5.45 11.69
C ASN A 79 2.78 -6.91 11.64
N PRO A 80 4.08 -7.15 11.44
CA PRO A 80 4.58 -8.53 11.30
C PRO A 80 4.41 -9.38 12.56
N ARG A 81 4.22 -8.76 13.71
CA ARG A 81 4.03 -9.42 15.00
C ARG A 81 5.15 -10.41 15.28
N THR A 82 4.86 -11.72 15.37
CA THR A 82 5.88 -12.73 15.65
C THR A 82 6.49 -13.34 14.38
N GLU A 83 5.95 -13.02 13.22
CA GLU A 83 6.49 -13.57 11.97
C GLU A 83 7.66 -12.73 11.45
N VAL A 84 8.50 -13.36 10.64
CA VAL A 84 9.61 -12.69 9.97
C VAL A 84 9.05 -11.85 8.84
N PRO A 85 9.30 -10.53 8.84
CA PRO A 85 8.72 -9.64 7.81
C PRO A 85 9.04 -10.05 6.39
N GLU A 86 10.27 -10.50 6.13
CA GLU A 86 10.71 -10.92 4.79
C GLU A 86 9.89 -12.09 4.26
N LEU A 87 9.47 -13.00 5.16
CA LEU A 87 8.68 -14.16 4.75
C LEU A 87 7.26 -13.76 4.40
N ILE A 88 6.71 -12.76 5.09
CA ILE A 88 5.39 -12.21 4.74
C ILE A 88 5.44 -11.63 3.33
N ILE A 89 6.48 -10.88 3.02
CA ILE A 89 6.64 -10.27 1.70
C ILE A 89 6.81 -11.34 0.62
N GLU A 90 7.58 -12.39 0.88
CA GLU A 90 7.72 -13.51 -0.06
C GLU A 90 6.37 -14.14 -0.39
N ASP A 91 5.51 -14.31 0.61
CA ASP A 91 4.18 -14.85 0.39
C ASP A 91 3.35 -13.96 -0.54
N ILE A 92 3.46 -12.64 -0.38
CA ILE A 92 2.78 -11.69 -1.27
C ILE A 92 3.31 -11.83 -2.70
N GLU A 93 4.63 -11.92 -2.84
CA GLU A 93 5.28 -12.01 -4.15
C GLU A 93 4.89 -13.26 -4.92
N THR A 94 4.55 -14.36 -4.23
CA THR A 94 4.18 -15.61 -4.93
C THR A 94 2.93 -15.45 -5.79
N GLY A 95 2.11 -14.44 -5.55
CA GLY A 95 0.91 -14.19 -6.35
C GLY A 95 1.14 -13.32 -7.58
N VAL A 96 2.33 -12.77 -7.76
CA VAL A 96 2.62 -11.87 -8.87
C VAL A 96 2.92 -12.68 -10.14
N GLU A 97 2.19 -12.38 -11.21
CA GLU A 97 2.43 -13.04 -12.49
C GLU A 97 3.76 -12.56 -13.09
N PRO A 98 4.46 -13.42 -13.86
CA PRO A 98 5.80 -13.07 -14.38
C PRO A 98 5.86 -11.76 -15.14
N GLN A 99 4.84 -11.44 -15.94
CA GLN A 99 4.82 -10.18 -16.69
C GLN A 99 4.67 -8.95 -15.81
N ASN A 100 4.23 -9.11 -14.58
CA ASN A 100 4.02 -8.00 -13.65
C ASN A 100 5.16 -7.81 -12.65
N ILE A 101 6.13 -8.71 -12.61
CA ILE A 101 7.24 -8.63 -11.65
C ILE A 101 7.98 -7.31 -11.77
N LYS A 102 8.18 -6.81 -12.98
CA LYS A 102 8.89 -5.55 -13.21
C LYS A 102 8.19 -4.32 -12.64
N LYS A 103 6.90 -4.43 -12.31
CA LYS A 103 6.14 -3.34 -11.69
C LYS A 103 6.28 -3.34 -10.16
N THR A 104 6.90 -4.34 -9.56
CA THR A 104 6.86 -4.54 -8.11
C THR A 104 8.17 -4.17 -7.45
N LEU A 105 8.06 -3.65 -6.22
CA LEU A 105 9.17 -3.41 -5.31
C LEU A 105 8.78 -4.01 -3.97
N SER A 106 9.77 -4.53 -3.23
CA SER A 106 9.53 -5.10 -1.90
C SER A 106 10.44 -4.43 -0.90
N ILE A 107 9.88 -3.85 0.15
CA ILE A 107 10.60 -3.07 1.15
C ILE A 107 10.10 -3.48 2.52
N VAL A 108 11.02 -3.90 3.41
CA VAL A 108 10.65 -4.44 4.72
C VAL A 108 10.14 -3.36 5.68
N ASP A 109 10.82 -2.22 5.73
CA ASP A 109 10.45 -1.12 6.64
C ASP A 109 9.14 -0.48 6.17
N ASN A 110 8.14 -0.45 7.04
CA ASN A 110 6.79 -0.01 6.68
C ASN A 110 6.70 1.48 6.34
N LYS A 111 7.63 2.31 6.76
CA LYS A 111 7.64 3.74 6.43
C LYS A 111 8.30 4.01 5.07
N GLN A 112 9.32 3.24 4.72
CA GLN A 112 10.05 3.43 3.46
C GLN A 112 9.20 3.17 2.21
N PRO A 113 8.28 2.20 2.18
CA PRO A 113 7.40 2.05 1.01
C PRO A 113 6.57 3.28 0.73
N ILE A 114 6.05 3.94 1.77
CA ILE A 114 5.26 5.16 1.61
C ILE A 114 6.16 6.28 1.09
N ASN A 115 7.36 6.42 1.64
CA ASN A 115 8.32 7.40 1.17
C ASN A 115 8.69 7.16 -0.29
N THR A 116 8.94 5.92 -0.67
CA THR A 116 9.27 5.54 -2.04
C THR A 116 8.12 5.90 -3.00
N ALA A 117 6.87 5.60 -2.61
CA ALA A 117 5.72 5.94 -3.42
C ALA A 117 5.62 7.46 -3.63
N CYS A 118 5.84 8.24 -2.57
CA CYS A 118 5.79 9.70 -2.68
C CYS A 118 6.89 10.23 -3.59
N GLN A 119 8.09 9.65 -3.53
CA GLN A 119 9.20 10.06 -4.40
C GLN A 119 8.95 9.71 -5.86
N LEU A 120 8.33 8.55 -6.12
CA LEU A 120 8.06 8.10 -7.49
C LEU A 120 6.88 8.86 -8.12
N ALA A 121 5.97 9.39 -7.32
CA ALA A 121 4.78 10.04 -7.84
C ALA A 121 5.11 11.38 -8.47
N ASN A 122 4.53 11.62 -9.64
CA ASN A 122 4.61 12.90 -10.34
C ASN A 122 3.26 13.60 -10.28
N ALA A 123 3.23 14.86 -10.68
CA ALA A 123 2.00 15.64 -10.67
C ALA A 123 0.87 14.90 -11.38
N GLY A 124 -0.27 14.80 -10.72
CA GLY A 124 -1.45 14.10 -11.25
C GLY A 124 -1.52 12.62 -10.91
N ASP A 125 -0.46 12.02 -10.39
CA ASP A 125 -0.44 10.59 -10.07
C ASP A 125 -1.28 10.27 -8.84
N ILE A 126 -1.60 8.99 -8.67
CA ILE A 126 -2.41 8.49 -7.57
C ILE A 126 -1.58 7.51 -6.75
N ILE A 127 -1.58 7.70 -5.44
CA ILE A 127 -0.96 6.77 -4.49
C ILE A 127 -2.08 6.13 -3.67
N LEU A 128 -2.11 4.80 -3.63
CA LEU A 128 -3.03 4.06 -2.77
C LEU A 128 -2.23 3.29 -1.73
N ILE A 129 -2.58 3.49 -0.46
CA ILE A 129 -1.98 2.74 0.65
C ILE A 129 -3.09 1.88 1.24
N ALA A 130 -2.90 0.56 1.21
CA ALA A 130 -3.94 -0.38 1.61
C ALA A 130 -3.37 -1.56 2.40
N GLY A 131 -4.24 -2.34 3.01
CA GLY A 131 -3.89 -3.59 3.66
C GLY A 131 -3.76 -3.55 5.17
N LYS A 132 -3.80 -2.37 5.77
CA LYS A 132 -3.56 -2.21 7.21
C LYS A 132 -4.80 -2.48 8.08
N GLY A 133 -5.99 -2.44 7.51
CA GLY A 133 -7.22 -2.54 8.29
C GLY A 133 -7.49 -1.23 9.02
N HIS A 134 -7.86 -1.32 10.30
CA HIS A 134 -8.19 -0.12 11.10
C HIS A 134 -7.06 0.30 12.05
N GLU A 135 -5.91 -0.32 11.95
CA GLU A 135 -4.83 -0.12 12.92
C GLU A 135 -4.06 1.17 12.63
N THR A 136 -3.77 1.93 13.68
CA THR A 136 -2.96 3.14 13.61
C THR A 136 -1.61 2.94 14.29
N TYR A 137 -1.20 1.69 14.44
CA TYR A 137 0.06 1.32 15.07
C TYR A 137 0.74 0.21 14.28
N GLN A 138 2.04 0.05 14.52
CA GLN A 138 2.80 -1.08 14.01
C GLN A 138 3.23 -1.95 15.18
N GLU A 139 3.05 -3.26 15.06
CA GLU A 139 3.43 -4.22 16.07
C GLU A 139 4.51 -5.16 15.55
N ILE A 140 5.65 -5.19 16.25
CA ILE A 140 6.78 -6.06 15.93
C ILE A 140 7.20 -6.76 17.22
N ASN A 141 7.13 -8.08 17.24
CA ASN A 141 7.52 -8.91 18.40
C ASN A 141 6.88 -8.45 19.71
N GLY A 142 5.60 -8.09 19.66
CA GLY A 142 4.84 -7.68 20.83
C GLY A 142 4.98 -6.21 21.21
N GLU A 143 5.85 -5.47 20.56
CA GLU A 143 5.99 -4.04 20.81
C GLU A 143 5.17 -3.25 19.79
N ARG A 144 4.39 -2.29 20.29
CA ARG A 144 3.56 -1.43 19.45
C ARG A 144 4.13 -0.03 19.40
N THR A 145 4.21 0.52 18.21
CA THR A 145 4.59 1.91 17.99
C THR A 145 3.49 2.59 17.19
N ASP A 146 3.30 3.89 17.41
CA ASP A 146 2.32 4.65 16.65
C ASP A 146 2.70 4.70 15.18
N PHE A 147 1.74 4.42 14.31
CA PHE A 147 1.99 4.41 12.87
C PHE A 147 0.68 4.75 12.16
N ASP A 148 0.56 5.98 11.68
CA ASP A 148 -0.62 6.46 10.98
C ASP A 148 -0.25 6.77 9.54
N ASP A 149 -0.68 5.91 8.63
CA ASP A 149 -0.34 5.99 7.21
C ASP A 149 -0.74 7.33 6.59
N PHE A 150 -1.90 7.85 6.97
CA PHE A 150 -2.40 9.10 6.41
C PHE A 150 -1.51 10.27 6.79
N LYS A 151 -1.14 10.35 8.07
CA LYS A 151 -0.26 11.43 8.55
C LYS A 151 1.13 11.31 7.92
N ILE A 152 1.62 10.09 7.74
CA ILE A 152 2.93 9.84 7.15
C ILE A 152 2.95 10.33 5.71
N VAL A 153 1.96 9.96 4.89
CA VAL A 153 1.94 10.36 3.48
C VAL A 153 1.74 11.86 3.36
N GLU A 154 0.91 12.45 4.20
CA GLU A 154 0.69 13.90 4.20
C GLU A 154 1.99 14.65 4.48
N ASN A 155 2.71 14.24 5.52
CA ASN A 155 3.97 14.90 5.88
C ASN A 155 5.04 14.71 4.82
N LEU A 156 5.14 13.52 4.22
CA LEU A 156 6.12 13.25 3.20
C LEU A 156 5.89 14.08 1.95
N LEU A 157 4.66 14.23 1.51
CA LEU A 157 4.35 15.06 0.36
C LEU A 157 4.67 16.53 0.63
N LYS A 158 4.41 17.02 1.84
CA LYS A 158 4.78 18.37 2.22
C LYS A 158 6.30 18.57 2.22
N GLN A 159 7.07 17.61 2.76
CA GLN A 159 8.52 17.68 2.79
C GLN A 159 9.12 17.68 1.39
N LEU A 160 8.51 16.93 0.46
CA LEU A 160 8.96 16.87 -0.93
C LEU A 160 8.44 18.04 -1.76
N GLN A 161 7.62 18.90 -1.19
CA GLN A 161 6.98 20.00 -1.88
C GLN A 161 6.15 19.52 -3.08
N LYS A 162 5.53 18.39 -2.90
CA LYS A 162 4.64 17.77 -3.86
C LYS A 162 3.20 17.79 -3.37
#